data_27f58bef4e86d8d78a141a2eda384e67
#
_entry.id   27f58bef4e86d8d78a141a2eda384e67
#
_cell.length_a   1.000
_cell.length_b   1.000
_cell.length_c   1.000
_cell.angle_alpha   90.00
_cell.angle_beta   90.00
_cell.angle_gamma   90.00
#
_symmetry.space_group_name_H-M   'P 1'
#
loop_
_entity.id
_entity.type
_entity.pdbx_description
1 polymer ?
#
loop_
_entity_poly.entity_id
_entity_poly.type
_entity_poly.pdbx_seq_one_letter_code
_entity_poly.pdbx_strand_id
1 'polypeptide(L)'
;GLDKRYSNDERIQMLLQAIRMTIPDFQLDKIEDFLFTLDEMKLVNQIGNAYSLSGDNEKAADIFYRLLQYIRRHLPETVTSNRMLPLVLYNFARSLDLSQKYEEGAKVARYGKEACIKYGHYQVLHSCLEIEAECDFFLGKKEESVERYREAFYICKVMGYEDDLQIIRTEAEKYLNILF
;
A
#
# COMPACT_ATOMS: atom_id res chain seq x y z
N GLY A 1 7.99 -13.38 -6.94
CA GLY A 1 8.36 -13.76 -5.58
C GLY A 1 9.60 -13.04 -5.13
N LEU A 2 9.59 -12.46 -3.93
CA LEU A 2 10.78 -11.83 -3.33
C LEU A 2 11.86 -12.91 -3.16
N ASP A 3 13.05 -12.62 -3.68
CA ASP A 3 14.17 -13.53 -3.61
C ASP A 3 14.57 -13.77 -2.13
N LYS A 4 14.31 -14.99 -1.63
CA LYS A 4 14.56 -15.38 -0.23
C LYS A 4 16.05 -15.40 0.14
N ARG A 5 16.97 -15.11 -0.80
CA ARG A 5 18.42 -15.12 -0.58
C ARG A 5 18.93 -13.94 0.24
N TYR A 6 18.15 -12.85 0.34
CA TYR A 6 18.57 -11.64 1.03
C TYR A 6 17.66 -11.33 2.22
N SER A 7 18.25 -10.89 3.33
CA SER A 7 17.52 -10.33 4.46
C SER A 7 16.83 -9.02 4.08
N ASN A 8 15.86 -8.57 4.88
CA ASN A 8 15.17 -7.29 4.63
C ASN A 8 16.16 -6.11 4.71
N ASP A 9 17.11 -6.15 5.62
CA ASP A 9 18.14 -5.09 5.75
C ASP A 9 19.03 -5.03 4.50
N GLU A 10 19.48 -6.19 3.99
CA GLU A 10 20.25 -6.24 2.75
C GLU A 10 19.46 -5.69 1.57
N ARG A 11 18.16 -5.99 1.48
CA ARG A 11 17.27 -5.42 0.44
C ARG A 11 17.16 -3.91 0.55
N ILE A 12 16.97 -3.37 1.76
CA ILE A 12 16.92 -1.92 2.00
C ILE A 12 18.22 -1.28 1.52
N GLN A 13 19.37 -1.84 1.89
CA GLN A 13 20.67 -1.29 1.47
C GLN A 13 20.87 -1.35 -0.05
N MET A 14 20.50 -2.45 -0.69
CA MET A 14 20.56 -2.59 -2.15
C MET A 14 19.67 -1.56 -2.87
N LEU A 15 18.45 -1.34 -2.39
CA LEU A 15 17.53 -0.37 -2.95
C LEU A 15 18.04 1.07 -2.75
N LEU A 16 18.59 1.38 -1.57
CA LEU A 16 19.20 2.68 -1.28
C LEU A 16 20.45 2.90 -2.16
N GLN A 17 21.24 1.87 -2.40
CA GLN A 17 22.37 1.95 -3.32
C GLN A 17 21.88 2.19 -4.76
N ALA A 18 20.85 1.48 -5.20
CA ALA A 18 20.31 1.62 -6.54
C ALA A 18 19.80 3.04 -6.81
N ILE A 19 19.04 3.66 -5.90
CA ILE A 19 18.56 5.03 -6.12
C ILE A 19 19.71 6.06 -6.09
N ARG A 20 20.75 5.83 -5.28
CA ARG A 20 21.93 6.70 -5.21
C ARG A 20 22.82 6.63 -6.45
N MET A 21 22.64 5.63 -7.31
CA MET A 21 23.32 5.60 -8.62
C MET A 21 22.83 6.72 -9.55
N THR A 22 21.59 7.16 -9.41
CA THR A 22 20.99 8.23 -10.21
C THR A 22 20.83 9.53 -9.42
N ILE A 23 20.62 9.43 -8.09
CA ILE A 23 20.51 10.57 -7.18
C ILE A 23 21.53 10.38 -6.02
N PRO A 24 22.81 10.79 -6.21
CA PRO A 24 23.89 10.51 -5.25
C PRO A 24 23.59 10.98 -3.81
N ASP A 25 22.94 12.14 -3.65
CA ASP A 25 22.64 12.76 -2.38
C ASP A 25 21.26 12.35 -1.81
N PHE A 26 20.65 11.28 -2.33
CA PHE A 26 19.32 10.82 -1.90
C PHE A 26 19.26 10.53 -0.41
N GLN A 27 18.25 11.13 0.25
CA GLN A 27 17.92 10.98 1.68
C GLN A 27 16.42 10.70 1.83
N LEU A 28 16.06 9.69 2.62
CA LEU A 28 14.66 9.29 2.82
C LEU A 28 13.80 10.35 3.54
N ASP A 29 14.42 11.18 4.36
CA ASP A 29 13.76 12.26 5.08
C ASP A 29 13.57 13.53 4.23
N LYS A 30 14.06 13.52 2.98
CA LYS A 30 13.98 14.64 2.04
C LYS A 30 13.41 14.23 0.67
N ILE A 31 12.55 13.23 0.63
CA ILE A 31 11.94 12.72 -0.61
C ILE A 31 11.30 13.86 -1.41
N GLU A 32 10.69 14.83 -0.75
CA GLU A 32 10.01 15.94 -1.42
C GLU A 32 10.96 16.93 -2.13
N ASP A 33 12.25 16.91 -1.80
CA ASP A 33 13.25 17.86 -2.33
C ASP A 33 13.88 17.39 -3.65
N PHE A 34 13.69 16.13 -4.03
CA PHE A 34 14.24 15.54 -5.24
C PHE A 34 13.25 15.59 -6.40
N LEU A 35 13.76 15.42 -7.63
CA LEU A 35 12.96 15.19 -8.83
C LEU A 35 13.14 13.73 -9.24
N PHE A 36 12.05 13.00 -9.35
CA PHE A 36 12.07 11.58 -9.64
C PHE A 36 11.54 11.27 -11.04
N THR A 37 12.21 10.36 -11.73
CA THR A 37 11.64 9.57 -12.81
C THR A 37 10.61 8.57 -12.24
N LEU A 38 9.84 7.93 -13.13
CA LEU A 38 8.91 6.87 -12.71
C LEU A 38 9.64 5.69 -12.04
N ASP A 39 10.82 5.32 -12.53
CA ASP A 39 11.57 4.18 -11.98
C ASP A 39 12.17 4.50 -10.61
N GLU A 40 12.62 5.72 -10.39
CA GLU A 40 13.06 6.18 -9.07
C GLU A 40 11.90 6.23 -8.06
N MET A 41 10.71 6.66 -8.47
CA MET A 41 9.51 6.57 -7.61
C MET A 41 9.16 5.12 -7.26
N LYS A 42 9.30 4.19 -8.21
CA LYS A 42 9.14 2.75 -7.93
C LYS A 42 10.19 2.26 -6.93
N LEU A 43 11.45 2.71 -7.05
CA LEU A 43 12.49 2.37 -6.06
C LEU A 43 12.14 2.90 -4.68
N VAL A 44 11.70 4.16 -4.55
CA VAL A 44 11.24 4.72 -3.27
C VAL A 44 10.08 3.90 -2.69
N ASN A 45 9.10 3.54 -3.52
CA ASN A 45 8.00 2.68 -3.10
C ASN A 45 8.49 1.29 -2.63
N GLN A 46 9.47 0.69 -3.31
CA GLN A 46 10.05 -0.59 -2.90
C GLN A 46 10.86 -0.47 -1.60
N ILE A 47 11.52 0.66 -1.35
CA ILE A 47 12.19 0.93 -0.08
C ILE A 47 11.16 0.94 1.06
N GLY A 48 10.04 1.64 0.88
CA GLY A 48 8.93 1.62 1.85
C GLY A 48 8.42 0.21 2.13
N ASN A 49 8.20 -0.60 1.08
CA ASN A 49 7.80 -2.00 1.23
C ASN A 49 8.84 -2.85 1.99
N ALA A 50 10.14 -2.61 1.74
CA ALA A 50 11.20 -3.34 2.44
C ALA A 50 11.24 -3.01 3.94
N TYR A 51 11.00 -1.75 4.32
CA TYR A 51 10.84 -1.35 5.72
C TYR A 51 9.61 -2.00 6.36
N SER A 52 8.47 -2.03 5.67
CA SER A 52 7.27 -2.72 6.17
C SER A 52 7.52 -4.22 6.38
N LEU A 53 8.20 -4.89 5.45
CA LEU A 53 8.58 -6.30 5.57
C LEU A 53 9.61 -6.57 6.67
N SER A 54 10.42 -5.58 7.07
CA SER A 54 11.33 -5.68 8.22
C SER A 54 10.60 -5.46 9.56
N GLY A 55 9.33 -5.08 9.53
CA GLY A 55 8.52 -4.75 10.72
C GLY A 55 8.55 -3.27 11.10
N ASP A 56 9.35 -2.44 10.43
CA ASP A 56 9.39 -0.98 10.67
C ASP A 56 8.28 -0.28 9.89
N ASN A 57 7.04 -0.51 10.33
CA ASN A 57 5.85 0.00 9.67
C ASN A 57 5.69 1.53 9.82
N GLU A 58 6.22 2.12 10.90
CA GLU A 58 6.21 3.57 11.07
C GLU A 58 7.12 4.26 10.05
N LYS A 59 8.31 3.72 9.83
CA LYS A 59 9.23 4.21 8.80
C LYS A 59 8.67 4.01 7.39
N ALA A 60 8.04 2.87 7.15
CA ALA A 60 7.34 2.61 5.89
C ALA A 60 6.24 3.65 5.63
N ALA A 61 5.40 3.91 6.62
CA ALA A 61 4.33 4.90 6.53
C ALA A 61 4.86 6.33 6.26
N ASP A 62 5.95 6.74 6.91
CA ASP A 62 6.60 8.04 6.65
C ASP A 62 7.09 8.14 5.19
N ILE A 63 7.73 7.08 4.67
CA ILE A 63 8.21 7.03 3.28
C ILE A 63 7.04 7.16 2.29
N PHE A 64 5.96 6.39 2.50
CA PHE A 64 4.79 6.46 1.61
C PHE A 64 4.05 7.80 1.71
N TYR A 65 3.95 8.37 2.90
CA TYR A 65 3.39 9.71 3.09
C TYR A 65 4.17 10.75 2.30
N ARG A 66 5.51 10.77 2.40
CA ARG A 66 6.38 11.69 1.65
C ARG A 66 6.29 11.48 0.14
N LEU A 67 6.27 10.22 -0.30
CA LEU A 67 6.09 9.91 -1.72
C LEU A 67 4.72 10.37 -2.23
N LEU A 68 3.67 10.24 -1.41
CA LEU A 68 2.33 10.75 -1.72
C LEU A 68 2.31 12.29 -1.83
N GLN A 69 2.99 13.00 -0.90
CA GLN A 69 3.13 14.47 -0.98
C GLN A 69 3.90 14.88 -2.24
N TYR A 70 5.00 14.17 -2.56
CA TYR A 70 5.75 14.38 -3.80
C TYR A 70 4.84 14.25 -5.04
N ILE A 71 4.07 13.16 -5.15
CA ILE A 71 3.18 12.92 -6.30
C ILE A 71 2.15 14.04 -6.42
N ARG A 72 1.52 14.45 -5.31
CA ARG A 72 0.54 15.53 -5.31
C ARG A 72 1.12 16.88 -5.72
N ARG A 73 2.34 17.16 -5.31
CA ARG A 73 3.01 18.46 -5.59
C ARG A 73 3.56 18.57 -6.99
N HIS A 74 4.19 17.50 -7.50
CA HIS A 74 4.98 17.54 -8.72
C HIS A 74 4.29 16.91 -9.94
N LEU A 75 3.32 16.05 -9.72
CA LEU A 75 2.68 15.25 -10.76
C LEU A 75 1.14 15.30 -10.71
N PRO A 76 0.53 16.49 -10.57
CA PRO A 76 -0.93 16.56 -10.48
C PRO A 76 -1.55 16.03 -11.79
N GLU A 77 -2.39 15.00 -11.66
CA GLU A 77 -3.18 14.41 -12.75
C GLU A 77 -2.40 13.99 -14.02
N THR A 78 -1.15 13.55 -13.86
CA THR A 78 -0.35 12.99 -14.96
C THR A 78 -0.61 11.49 -15.11
N VAL A 79 -0.25 10.91 -16.27
CA VAL A 79 -0.28 9.45 -16.48
C VAL A 79 0.57 8.72 -15.44
N THR A 80 1.70 9.31 -15.05
CA THR A 80 2.61 8.77 -14.04
C THR A 80 1.96 8.76 -12.66
N SER A 81 1.35 9.89 -12.23
CA SER A 81 0.64 9.95 -10.95
C SER A 81 -0.52 8.96 -10.91
N ASN A 82 -1.30 8.85 -11.98
CA ASN A 82 -2.43 7.94 -12.06
C ASN A 82 -2.02 6.48 -11.90
N ARG A 83 -0.81 6.10 -12.34
CA ARG A 83 -0.26 4.74 -12.15
C ARG A 83 0.28 4.49 -10.76
N MET A 84 0.95 5.48 -10.17
CA MET A 84 1.61 5.33 -8.88
C MET A 84 0.67 5.53 -7.69
N LEU A 85 -0.28 6.45 -7.81
CA LEU A 85 -1.12 6.89 -6.69
C LEU A 85 -1.90 5.76 -6.02
N PRO A 86 -2.61 4.87 -6.74
CA PRO A 86 -3.32 3.76 -6.11
C PRO A 86 -2.40 2.83 -5.32
N LEU A 87 -1.24 2.50 -5.88
CA LEU A 87 -0.26 1.62 -5.27
C LEU A 87 0.37 2.24 -4.00
N VAL A 88 0.73 3.52 -4.05
CA VAL A 88 1.30 4.23 -2.89
C VAL A 88 0.26 4.37 -1.78
N LEU A 89 -1.00 4.67 -2.12
CA LEU A 89 -2.09 4.74 -1.14
C LEU A 89 -2.36 3.39 -0.49
N TYR A 90 -2.37 2.29 -1.25
CA TYR A 90 -2.48 0.94 -0.71
C TYR A 90 -1.35 0.63 0.28
N ASN A 91 -0.10 0.82 -0.13
CA ASN A 91 1.06 0.54 0.72
C ASN A 91 1.08 1.42 1.98
N PHE A 92 0.67 2.69 1.87
CA PHE A 92 0.54 3.59 3.00
C PHE A 92 -0.54 3.12 3.97
N ALA A 93 -1.73 2.79 3.47
CA ALA A 93 -2.83 2.27 4.28
C ALA A 93 -2.41 0.99 5.02
N ARG A 94 -1.74 0.05 4.33
CA ARG A 94 -1.22 -1.18 4.93
C ARG A 94 -0.21 -0.91 6.05
N SER A 95 0.70 0.05 5.86
CA SER A 95 1.67 0.40 6.89
C SER A 95 1.02 1.05 8.12
N LEU A 96 -0.03 1.85 7.92
CA LEU A 96 -0.82 2.44 9.01
C LEU A 96 -1.60 1.37 9.78
N ASP A 97 -2.24 0.45 9.10
CA ASP A 97 -2.95 -0.68 9.68
C ASP A 97 -2.02 -1.54 10.55
N LEU A 98 -0.88 -1.96 10.00
CA LEU A 98 0.15 -2.71 10.72
C LEU A 98 0.78 -1.93 11.90
N SER A 99 0.70 -0.60 11.88
CA SER A 99 1.07 0.28 13.01
C SER A 99 -0.09 0.54 13.97
N GLN A 100 -1.22 -0.14 13.81
CA GLN A 100 -2.46 0.02 14.61
C GLN A 100 -3.05 1.44 14.58
N LYS A 101 -2.75 2.20 13.51
CA LYS A 101 -3.33 3.53 13.25
C LYS A 101 -4.60 3.37 12.38
N TYR A 102 -5.58 2.66 12.92
CA TYR A 102 -6.73 2.17 12.17
C TYR A 102 -7.61 3.27 11.56
N GLU A 103 -7.84 4.40 12.27
CA GLU A 103 -8.63 5.51 11.72
C GLU A 103 -7.98 6.12 10.47
N GLU A 104 -6.66 6.34 10.54
CA GLU A 104 -5.90 6.87 9.40
C GLU A 104 -5.79 5.82 8.30
N GLY A 105 -5.55 4.55 8.65
CA GLY A 105 -5.48 3.41 7.73
C GLY A 105 -6.76 3.26 6.91
N ALA A 106 -7.93 3.22 7.55
CA ALA A 106 -9.23 3.15 6.88
C ALA A 106 -9.45 4.35 5.92
N LYS A 107 -9.10 5.56 6.36
CA LYS A 107 -9.22 6.76 5.53
C LYS A 107 -8.34 6.69 4.29
N VAL A 108 -7.08 6.28 4.43
CA VAL A 108 -6.13 6.17 3.32
C VAL A 108 -6.53 5.02 2.39
N ALA A 109 -6.99 3.88 2.92
CA ALA A 109 -7.50 2.75 2.14
C ALA A 109 -8.68 3.16 1.25
N ARG A 110 -9.61 3.96 1.80
CA ARG A 110 -10.74 4.53 1.04
C ARG A 110 -10.29 5.43 -0.10
N TYR A 111 -9.31 6.30 0.12
CA TYR A 111 -8.71 7.09 -0.96
C TYR A 111 -8.01 6.22 -2.00
N GLY A 112 -7.38 5.12 -1.58
CA GLY A 112 -6.80 4.11 -2.47
C GLY A 112 -7.86 3.47 -3.37
N LYS A 113 -8.97 3.03 -2.78
CA LYS A 113 -10.15 2.51 -3.51
C LYS A 113 -10.67 3.51 -4.55
N GLU A 114 -10.89 4.77 -4.15
CA GLU A 114 -11.36 5.82 -5.05
C GLU A 114 -10.38 6.07 -6.20
N ALA A 115 -9.07 6.09 -5.92
CA ALA A 115 -8.04 6.23 -6.93
C ALA A 115 -7.99 5.03 -7.89
N CYS A 116 -8.16 3.80 -7.40
CA CYS A 116 -8.25 2.61 -8.24
C CYS A 116 -9.39 2.73 -9.25
N ILE A 117 -10.56 3.15 -8.80
CA ILE A 117 -11.76 3.31 -9.64
C ILE A 117 -11.56 4.46 -10.64
N LYS A 118 -11.12 5.63 -10.15
CA LYS A 118 -10.90 6.84 -10.96
C LYS A 118 -9.93 6.60 -12.11
N TYR A 119 -8.85 5.86 -11.85
CA TYR A 119 -7.75 5.69 -12.82
C TYR A 119 -7.75 4.33 -13.53
N GLY A 120 -8.71 3.45 -13.23
CA GLY A 120 -8.80 2.13 -13.85
C GLY A 120 -7.71 1.15 -13.42
N HIS A 121 -7.12 1.32 -12.24
CA HIS A 121 -6.08 0.45 -11.68
C HIS A 121 -6.65 -0.53 -10.66
N TYR A 122 -7.35 -1.56 -11.15
CA TYR A 122 -8.11 -2.49 -10.30
C TYR A 122 -7.25 -3.55 -9.60
N GLN A 123 -5.94 -3.62 -9.90
CA GLN A 123 -5.02 -4.64 -9.36
C GLN A 123 -4.89 -4.61 -7.83
N VAL A 124 -5.01 -3.43 -7.21
CA VAL A 124 -4.94 -3.27 -5.75
C VAL A 124 -6.27 -2.82 -5.13
N LEU A 125 -7.36 -2.87 -5.89
CA LEU A 125 -8.67 -2.44 -5.41
C LEU A 125 -9.18 -3.31 -4.26
N HIS A 126 -9.12 -4.64 -4.44
CA HIS A 126 -9.50 -5.60 -3.39
C HIS A 126 -8.65 -5.44 -2.13
N SER A 127 -7.35 -5.19 -2.28
CA SER A 127 -6.44 -4.98 -1.14
C SER A 127 -6.74 -3.69 -0.37
N CYS A 128 -7.16 -2.62 -1.06
CA CYS A 128 -7.64 -1.41 -0.39
C CYS A 128 -8.91 -1.68 0.42
N LEU A 129 -9.85 -2.47 -0.11
CA LEU A 129 -11.07 -2.87 0.58
C LEU A 129 -10.79 -3.79 1.78
N GLU A 130 -9.87 -4.73 1.65
CA GLU A 130 -9.39 -5.61 2.71
C GLU A 130 -8.84 -4.81 3.89
N ILE A 131 -7.94 -3.84 3.63
CA ILE A 131 -7.38 -2.98 4.69
C ILE A 131 -8.47 -2.09 5.32
N GLU A 132 -9.38 -1.52 4.51
CA GLU A 132 -10.52 -0.76 5.03
C GLU A 132 -11.36 -1.63 5.96
N ALA A 133 -11.62 -2.90 5.59
CA ALA A 133 -12.37 -3.86 6.38
C ALA A 133 -11.68 -4.22 7.70
N GLU A 134 -10.38 -4.50 7.67
CA GLU A 134 -9.58 -4.83 8.86
C GLU A 134 -9.56 -3.65 9.83
N CYS A 135 -9.27 -2.43 9.34
CA CYS A 135 -9.31 -1.22 10.14
C CYS A 135 -10.70 -0.96 10.74
N ASP A 136 -11.78 -1.08 9.96
CA ASP A 136 -13.15 -0.88 10.45
C ASP A 136 -13.54 -1.92 11.51
N PHE A 137 -13.04 -3.17 11.40
CA PHE A 137 -13.20 -4.18 12.45
C PHE A 137 -12.58 -3.72 13.77
N PHE A 138 -11.31 -3.28 13.76
CA PHE A 138 -10.61 -2.82 14.98
C PHE A 138 -11.19 -1.52 15.55
N LEU A 139 -11.88 -0.73 14.73
CA LEU A 139 -12.64 0.45 15.16
C LEU A 139 -14.04 0.11 15.70
N GLY A 140 -14.43 -1.18 15.74
CA GLY A 140 -15.72 -1.64 16.20
C GLY A 140 -16.87 -1.47 15.20
N LYS A 141 -16.61 -1.10 13.95
CA LYS A 141 -17.57 -0.91 12.86
C LYS A 141 -17.79 -2.22 12.10
N LYS A 142 -18.43 -3.19 12.78
CA LYS A 142 -18.55 -4.56 12.27
C LYS A 142 -19.34 -4.67 10.96
N GLU A 143 -20.42 -3.93 10.84
CA GLU A 143 -21.29 -3.96 9.65
C GLU A 143 -20.53 -3.46 8.42
N GLU A 144 -19.82 -2.36 8.56
CA GLU A 144 -18.97 -1.79 7.50
C GLU A 144 -17.84 -2.75 7.12
N SER A 145 -17.18 -3.33 8.10
CA SER A 145 -16.13 -4.33 7.89
C SER A 145 -16.65 -5.53 7.07
N VAL A 146 -17.82 -6.10 7.43
CA VAL A 146 -18.47 -7.19 6.68
C VAL A 146 -18.72 -6.80 5.23
N GLU A 147 -19.21 -5.59 4.99
CA GLU A 147 -19.49 -5.09 3.65
C GLU A 147 -18.21 -4.97 2.82
N ARG A 148 -17.13 -4.41 3.40
CA ARG A 148 -15.85 -4.26 2.71
C ARG A 148 -15.21 -5.61 2.37
N TYR A 149 -15.19 -6.57 3.30
CA TYR A 149 -14.72 -7.93 3.01
C TYR A 149 -15.54 -8.60 1.90
N ARG A 150 -16.86 -8.40 1.88
CA ARG A 150 -17.73 -8.94 0.83
C ARG A 150 -17.42 -8.33 -0.53
N GLU A 151 -17.23 -7.01 -0.61
CA GLU A 151 -16.82 -6.32 -1.85
C GLU A 151 -15.47 -6.86 -2.35
N ALA A 152 -14.45 -6.95 -1.48
CA ALA A 152 -13.14 -7.49 -1.81
C ALA A 152 -13.23 -8.92 -2.34
N PHE A 153 -14.00 -9.77 -1.66
CA PHE A 153 -14.25 -11.17 -2.06
C PHE A 153 -14.79 -11.27 -3.49
N TYR A 154 -15.85 -10.51 -3.80
CA TYR A 154 -16.44 -10.57 -5.14
C TYR A 154 -15.54 -10.01 -6.22
N ILE A 155 -14.73 -8.98 -5.93
CA ILE A 155 -13.73 -8.48 -6.87
C ILE A 155 -12.69 -9.57 -7.16
N CYS A 156 -12.11 -10.21 -6.14
CA CYS A 156 -11.14 -11.28 -6.33
C CYS A 156 -11.74 -12.45 -7.14
N LYS A 157 -12.98 -12.83 -6.83
CA LYS A 157 -13.71 -13.89 -7.55
C LYS A 157 -13.91 -13.56 -9.03
N VAL A 158 -14.31 -12.33 -9.36
CA VAL A 158 -14.53 -11.90 -10.75
C VAL A 158 -13.22 -11.78 -11.51
N MET A 159 -12.16 -11.30 -10.84
CA MET A 159 -10.84 -11.09 -11.45
C MET A 159 -9.98 -12.36 -11.50
N GLY A 160 -10.40 -13.45 -10.85
CA GLY A 160 -9.63 -14.70 -10.77
C GLY A 160 -8.39 -14.61 -9.89
N TYR A 161 -8.40 -13.78 -8.84
CA TYR A 161 -7.30 -13.63 -7.89
C TYR A 161 -7.43 -14.67 -6.76
N GLU A 162 -7.09 -15.93 -7.06
CA GLU A 162 -7.34 -17.07 -6.14
C GLU A 162 -6.57 -16.96 -4.82
N ASP A 163 -5.31 -16.52 -4.86
CA ASP A 163 -4.48 -16.37 -3.66
C ASP A 163 -5.06 -15.28 -2.72
N ASP A 164 -5.44 -14.14 -3.28
CA ASP A 164 -6.04 -13.03 -2.51
C ASP A 164 -7.44 -13.41 -2.01
N LEU A 165 -8.20 -14.15 -2.81
CA LEU A 165 -9.51 -14.69 -2.40
C LEU A 165 -9.40 -15.57 -1.15
N GLN A 166 -8.36 -16.41 -1.08
CA GLN A 166 -8.13 -17.26 0.08
C GLN A 166 -7.71 -16.45 1.32
N ILE A 167 -6.92 -15.39 1.13
CA ILE A 167 -6.54 -14.47 2.23
C ILE A 167 -7.81 -13.81 2.79
N ILE A 168 -8.64 -13.20 1.94
CA ILE A 168 -9.88 -12.52 2.35
C ILE A 168 -10.82 -13.46 3.11
N ARG A 169 -10.97 -14.72 2.65
CA ARG A 169 -11.78 -15.73 3.37
C ARG A 169 -11.24 -15.98 4.77
N THR A 170 -9.93 -16.20 4.87
CA THR A 170 -9.27 -16.50 6.14
C THR A 170 -9.41 -15.35 7.15
N GLU A 171 -9.28 -14.12 6.67
CA GLU A 171 -9.42 -12.93 7.53
C GLU A 171 -10.86 -12.67 7.93
N ALA A 172 -11.82 -12.78 7.01
CA ALA A 172 -13.23 -12.62 7.33
C ALA A 172 -13.74 -13.69 8.32
N GLU A 173 -13.26 -14.92 8.20
CA GLU A 173 -13.54 -15.98 9.19
C GLU A 173 -12.90 -15.64 10.54
N LYS A 174 -11.64 -15.25 10.54
CA LYS A 174 -10.87 -14.94 11.76
C LYS A 174 -11.46 -13.78 12.55
N TYR A 175 -11.80 -12.69 11.88
CA TYR A 175 -12.25 -11.46 12.55
C TYR A 175 -13.77 -11.41 12.78
N LEU A 176 -14.54 -11.89 11.83
CA LEU A 176 -15.99 -11.69 11.81
C LEU A 176 -16.80 -12.98 11.96
N ASN A 177 -16.12 -14.13 11.92
CA ASN A 177 -16.74 -15.46 11.88
C ASN A 177 -17.72 -15.63 10.71
N ILE A 178 -17.33 -15.11 9.52
CA ILE A 178 -18.14 -15.16 8.30
C ILE A 178 -17.44 -16.06 7.27
N LEU A 179 -18.24 -16.94 6.65
CA LEU A 179 -17.84 -17.79 5.53
C LEU A 179 -18.45 -17.23 4.23
N PHE A 180 -17.59 -16.97 3.21
CA PHE A 180 -18.00 -16.55 1.85
C PHE A 180 -17.99 -17.73 0.87
#